data_57f94fdf3b20097bff642b97b50ecfad
#
_entry.id   57f94fdf3b20097bff642b97b50ecfad
#
_cell.length_a   1.000
_cell.length_b   1.000
_cell.length_c   1.000
_cell.angle_alpha   90.00
_cell.angle_beta   90.00
_cell.angle_gamma   90.00
#
_symmetry.space_group_name_H-M   'P 1'
#
loop_
_entity.id
_entity.type
_entity.pdbx_description
1 polymer ?
#
loop_
_entity_poly.entity_id
_entity_poly.type
_entity_poly.pdbx_seq_one_letter_code
_entity_poly.pdbx_strand_id
1 'polypeptide(L)'
;MKIFIYMFCLFLNTTLQANSLEEALSLAYKKNPSIQAKRAELRSNDELVSLSSSEFFPKIRFIGSYGELVTNYKEADEIRLRPNVAKIEAEQIIFSGGRLVNNRSQSLNLVAASRADLEILEQEILFSAAEAFFNVLTNEKIVELREVNLDVLNERLEVAKI
;
A
#
# COMPACT_ATOMS: atom_id res chain seq x y z
N MET A 1 -22.83 -9.35 31.75
CA MET A 1 -22.55 -8.91 30.36
C MET A 1 -22.33 -7.40 30.21
N LYS A 2 -22.89 -6.52 31.05
CA LYS A 2 -22.66 -5.05 31.00
C LYS A 2 -21.33 -4.60 31.61
N ILE A 3 -20.72 -5.33 32.52
CA ILE A 3 -19.44 -4.98 33.18
C ILE A 3 -18.25 -5.24 32.25
N PHE A 4 -18.33 -6.18 31.33
CA PHE A 4 -17.25 -6.50 30.37
C PHE A 4 -17.08 -5.43 29.26
N ILE A 5 -18.17 -4.71 28.95
CA ILE A 5 -18.13 -3.63 27.92
C ILE A 5 -17.46 -2.37 28.50
N TYR A 6 -17.62 -2.07 29.78
CA TYR A 6 -16.97 -0.93 30.44
C TYR A 6 -15.47 -1.13 30.63
N MET A 7 -14.99 -2.37 30.79
CA MET A 7 -13.57 -2.68 30.93
C MET A 7 -12.83 -2.62 29.60
N PHE A 8 -13.52 -2.80 28.46
CA PHE A 8 -12.94 -2.70 27.12
C PHE A 8 -12.75 -1.26 26.63
N CYS A 9 -13.59 -0.31 27.09
CA CYS A 9 -13.46 1.12 26.75
C CYS A 9 -12.33 1.86 27.49
N LEU A 10 -11.74 1.28 28.54
CA LEU A 10 -10.70 1.94 29.35
C LEU A 10 -9.27 1.75 28.82
N PHE A 11 -9.08 0.92 27.78
CA PHE A 11 -7.75 0.61 27.21
C PHE A 11 -7.38 1.39 25.94
N LEU A 12 -8.20 2.35 25.49
CA LEU A 12 -7.99 3.03 24.20
C LEU A 12 -7.48 4.47 24.28
N ASN A 13 -6.95 4.90 25.42
CA ASN A 13 -6.33 6.23 25.54
C ASN A 13 -4.82 6.16 25.76
N THR A 14 -4.08 5.49 24.88
CA THR A 14 -2.67 5.81 24.74
C THR A 14 -2.56 7.03 23.81
N THR A 15 -2.65 8.22 24.39
CA THR A 15 -2.20 9.43 23.70
C THR A 15 -0.70 9.29 23.48
N LEU A 16 -0.30 8.89 22.28
CA LEU A 16 1.07 9.03 21.83
C LEU A 16 1.31 10.54 21.65
N GLN A 17 1.76 11.20 22.69
CA GLN A 17 2.25 12.58 22.58
C GLN A 17 3.70 12.49 22.12
N ALA A 18 3.96 12.92 20.90
CA ALA A 18 5.32 13.13 20.41
C ALA A 18 5.87 14.39 21.10
N ASN A 19 6.74 14.22 22.10
CA ASN A 19 7.34 15.33 22.87
C ASN A 19 8.47 16.04 22.10
N SER A 20 8.92 15.50 20.99
CA SER A 20 9.97 16.09 20.15
C SER A 20 9.63 15.97 18.66
N LEU A 21 10.18 16.87 17.85
CA LEU A 21 10.08 16.80 16.39
C LEU A 21 10.60 15.47 15.85
N GLU A 22 11.71 14.98 16.40
CA GLU A 22 12.32 13.71 15.97
C GLU A 22 11.37 12.53 16.19
N GLU A 23 10.70 12.49 17.34
CA GLU A 23 9.73 11.45 17.65
C GLU A 23 8.51 11.52 16.72
N ALA A 24 7.99 12.73 16.45
CA ALA A 24 6.89 12.94 15.51
C ALA A 24 7.23 12.46 14.10
N LEU A 25 8.42 12.81 13.59
CA LEU A 25 8.90 12.39 12.28
C LEU A 25 9.13 10.86 12.22
N SER A 26 9.73 10.28 13.25
CA SER A 26 9.93 8.83 13.35
C SER A 26 8.59 8.08 13.34
N LEU A 27 7.59 8.61 14.04
CA LEU A 27 6.26 8.02 14.09
C LEU A 27 5.56 8.11 12.72
N ALA A 28 5.61 9.28 12.08
CA ALA A 28 5.08 9.49 10.74
C ALA A 28 5.73 8.52 9.73
N TYR A 29 7.05 8.41 9.72
CA TYR A 29 7.79 7.53 8.81
C TYR A 29 7.45 6.05 9.01
N LYS A 30 7.35 5.59 10.28
CA LYS A 30 7.12 4.18 10.60
C LYS A 30 5.67 3.74 10.48
N LYS A 31 4.72 4.62 10.83
CA LYS A 31 3.31 4.24 10.99
C LYS A 31 2.37 4.79 9.92
N ASN A 32 2.84 5.67 9.03
CA ASN A 32 1.98 6.24 8.01
C ASN A 32 1.50 5.15 7.03
N PRO A 33 0.17 5.00 6.83
CA PRO A 33 -0.39 3.97 5.95
C PRO A 33 0.00 4.17 4.48
N SER A 34 0.16 5.42 4.02
CA SER A 34 0.51 5.73 2.64
C SER A 34 1.93 5.27 2.30
N ILE A 35 2.90 5.44 3.21
CA ILE A 35 4.26 4.91 3.06
C ILE A 35 4.22 3.38 3.01
N GLN A 36 3.44 2.73 3.88
CA GLN A 36 3.31 1.27 3.88
C GLN A 36 2.69 0.75 2.59
N ALA A 37 1.67 1.43 2.06
CA ALA A 37 1.04 1.11 0.79
C ALA A 37 2.04 1.25 -0.38
N LYS A 38 2.82 2.35 -0.42
CA LYS A 38 3.82 2.58 -1.47
C LYS A 38 4.97 1.57 -1.41
N ARG A 39 5.38 1.15 -0.21
CA ARG A 39 6.34 0.05 -0.03
C ARG A 39 5.79 -1.30 -0.52
N ALA A 40 4.49 -1.54 -0.35
CA ALA A 40 3.85 -2.75 -0.88
C ALA A 40 3.77 -2.71 -2.42
N GLU A 41 3.47 -1.55 -3.01
CA GLU A 41 3.50 -1.33 -4.47
C GLU A 41 4.91 -1.56 -5.03
N LEU A 42 5.95 -1.02 -4.39
CA LEU A 42 7.33 -1.26 -4.80
C LEU A 42 7.66 -2.76 -4.80
N ARG A 43 7.29 -3.51 -3.74
CA ARG A 43 7.49 -4.97 -3.72
C ARG A 43 6.74 -5.67 -4.86
N SER A 44 5.53 -5.23 -5.19
CA SER A 44 4.78 -5.75 -6.34
C SER A 44 5.52 -5.52 -7.65
N ASN A 45 6.12 -4.34 -7.83
CA ASN A 45 6.90 -4.02 -9.02
C ASN A 45 8.23 -4.79 -9.07
N ASP A 46 8.87 -5.06 -7.92
CA ASP A 46 10.05 -5.93 -7.85
C ASP A 46 9.73 -7.35 -8.37
N GLU A 47 8.54 -7.90 -8.08
CA GLU A 47 8.12 -9.20 -8.58
C GLU A 47 7.90 -9.23 -10.11
N LEU A 48 7.60 -8.09 -10.74
CA LEU A 48 7.50 -8.00 -12.21
C LEU A 48 8.84 -8.28 -12.90
N VAL A 49 9.97 -8.01 -12.25
CA VAL A 49 11.31 -8.36 -12.77
C VAL A 49 11.47 -9.88 -12.80
N SER A 50 11.04 -10.58 -11.75
CA SER A 50 11.05 -12.04 -11.69
C SER A 50 10.12 -12.63 -12.76
N LEU A 51 8.92 -12.05 -12.91
CA LEU A 51 7.94 -12.45 -13.91
C LEU A 51 8.50 -12.30 -15.34
N SER A 52 9.07 -11.13 -15.66
CA SER A 52 9.67 -10.89 -16.98
C SER A 52 10.89 -11.79 -17.26
N SER A 53 11.64 -12.13 -16.20
CA SER A 53 12.76 -13.06 -16.28
C SER A 53 12.31 -14.51 -16.50
N SER A 54 11.13 -14.87 -15.98
CA SER A 54 10.56 -16.22 -16.17
C SER A 54 10.22 -16.54 -17.64
N GLU A 55 10.00 -15.51 -18.47
CA GLU A 55 9.75 -15.69 -19.90
C GLU A 55 10.96 -16.26 -20.69
N PHE A 56 12.16 -16.22 -20.09
CA PHE A 56 13.37 -16.83 -20.65
C PHE A 56 13.45 -18.34 -20.40
N PHE A 57 12.57 -18.89 -19.57
CA PHE A 57 12.56 -20.32 -19.24
C PHE A 57 11.44 -21.05 -19.98
N PRO A 58 11.55 -22.39 -20.19
CA PRO A 58 10.50 -23.18 -20.79
C PRO A 58 9.24 -23.20 -19.94
N LYS A 59 8.09 -23.02 -20.56
CA LYS A 59 6.75 -23.17 -19.96
C LYS A 59 6.29 -24.60 -20.13
N ILE A 60 6.04 -25.30 -19.04
CA ILE A 60 5.50 -26.67 -19.04
C ILE A 60 4.03 -26.61 -18.66
N ARG A 61 3.18 -27.19 -19.50
CA ARG A 61 1.73 -27.23 -19.27
C ARG A 61 1.23 -28.68 -19.32
N PHE A 62 0.46 -29.04 -18.32
CA PHE A 62 -0.28 -30.30 -18.28
C PHE A 62 -1.73 -30.00 -18.67
N ILE A 63 -2.24 -30.72 -19.67
CA ILE A 63 -3.61 -30.54 -20.14
C ILE A 63 -4.30 -31.89 -20.08
N GLY A 64 -5.40 -31.92 -19.31
CA GLY A 64 -6.30 -33.05 -19.26
C GLY A 64 -7.72 -32.60 -19.59
N SER A 65 -8.39 -33.31 -20.51
CA SER A 65 -9.80 -33.10 -20.79
C SER A 65 -10.52 -34.42 -20.94
N TYR A 66 -11.72 -34.48 -20.43
CA TYR A 66 -12.67 -35.58 -20.56
C TYR A 66 -14.01 -34.99 -20.96
N GLY A 67 -14.66 -35.60 -21.93
CA GLY A 67 -15.96 -35.12 -22.40
C GLY A 67 -16.82 -36.26 -22.98
N GLU A 68 -18.09 -36.00 -23.16
CA GLU A 68 -19.02 -36.82 -23.91
C GLU A 68 -19.59 -35.96 -25.03
N LEU A 69 -19.44 -36.42 -26.27
CA LEU A 69 -20.01 -35.82 -27.46
C LEU A 69 -21.11 -36.72 -27.97
N VAL A 70 -22.33 -36.20 -28.00
CA VAL A 70 -23.50 -36.87 -28.55
C VAL A 70 -23.88 -36.16 -29.85
N THR A 71 -23.82 -36.84 -30.98
CA THR A 71 -24.20 -36.27 -32.26
C THR A 71 -25.40 -37.05 -32.83
N ASN A 72 -26.51 -36.36 -33.06
CA ASN A 72 -27.70 -36.91 -33.68
C ASN A 72 -27.74 -36.52 -35.16
N TYR A 73 -27.70 -37.48 -36.05
CA TYR A 73 -27.92 -37.28 -37.47
C TYR A 73 -29.37 -37.61 -37.81
N LYS A 74 -30.04 -36.85 -38.66
CA LYS A 74 -31.45 -37.03 -39.05
C LYS A 74 -31.80 -38.37 -39.67
N GLU A 75 -30.78 -39.12 -40.12
CA GLU A 75 -30.98 -40.42 -40.81
C GLU A 75 -30.03 -41.54 -40.32
N ALA A 76 -29.34 -41.34 -39.20
CA ALA A 76 -28.41 -42.31 -38.64
C ALA A 76 -28.57 -42.43 -37.11
N ASP A 77 -28.13 -43.56 -36.55
CA ASP A 77 -28.12 -43.81 -35.14
C ASP A 77 -27.28 -42.76 -34.40
N GLU A 78 -27.68 -42.47 -33.13
CA GLU A 78 -26.96 -41.57 -32.24
C GLU A 78 -25.52 -42.05 -32.05
N ILE A 79 -24.56 -41.18 -32.40
CA ILE A 79 -23.14 -41.45 -32.18
C ILE A 79 -22.71 -40.83 -30.88
N ARG A 80 -22.25 -41.63 -29.93
CA ARG A 80 -21.67 -41.19 -28.64
C ARG A 80 -20.18 -41.42 -28.66
N LEU A 81 -19.43 -40.29 -28.58
CA LEU A 81 -17.98 -40.30 -28.45
C LEU A 81 -17.59 -39.83 -27.06
N ARG A 82 -16.60 -40.46 -26.48
CA ARG A 82 -16.01 -40.05 -25.22
C ARG A 82 -14.56 -39.63 -25.41
N PRO A 83 -14.32 -38.44 -25.96
CA PRO A 83 -12.97 -37.95 -26.14
C PRO A 83 -12.30 -37.75 -24.77
N ASN A 84 -11.12 -38.30 -24.64
CA ASN A 84 -10.22 -38.02 -23.53
C ASN A 84 -8.87 -37.57 -24.07
N VAL A 85 -8.30 -36.55 -23.44
CA VAL A 85 -6.96 -36.06 -23.83
C VAL A 85 -6.16 -35.88 -22.55
N ALA A 86 -4.95 -36.42 -22.54
CA ALA A 86 -3.94 -36.15 -21.55
C ALA A 86 -2.63 -35.84 -22.31
N LYS A 87 -2.15 -34.59 -22.17
CA LYS A 87 -0.92 -34.17 -22.82
C LYS A 87 -0.06 -33.31 -21.96
N ILE A 88 1.24 -33.35 -22.22
CA ILE A 88 2.25 -32.45 -21.65
C ILE A 88 2.78 -31.61 -22.80
N GLU A 89 2.73 -30.31 -22.65
CA GLU A 89 3.31 -29.36 -23.61
C GLU A 89 4.48 -28.65 -22.92
N ALA A 90 5.60 -28.53 -23.63
CA ALA A 90 6.73 -27.68 -23.27
C ALA A 90 6.93 -26.65 -24.39
N GLU A 91 6.88 -25.36 -24.01
CA GLU A 91 7.06 -24.26 -24.95
C GLU A 91 8.25 -23.41 -24.50
N GLN A 92 9.19 -23.16 -25.40
CA GLN A 92 10.35 -22.30 -25.16
C GLN A 92 10.45 -21.27 -26.28
N ILE A 93 10.46 -19.98 -25.92
CA ILE A 93 10.72 -18.91 -26.87
C ILE A 93 12.24 -18.83 -27.10
N ILE A 94 12.70 -19.18 -28.29
CA ILE A 94 14.12 -19.14 -28.68
C ILE A 94 14.51 -17.75 -29.20
N PHE A 95 13.61 -17.10 -29.92
CA PHE A 95 13.83 -15.77 -30.47
C PHE A 95 12.53 -14.97 -30.54
N SER A 96 12.58 -13.72 -30.11
CA SER A 96 11.41 -12.83 -30.06
C SER A 96 11.71 -11.40 -30.52
N GLY A 97 12.74 -11.23 -31.39
CA GLY A 97 13.11 -9.89 -31.88
C GLY A 97 13.51 -8.89 -30.79
N GLY A 98 14.11 -9.37 -29.71
CA GLY A 98 14.51 -8.52 -28.55
C GLY A 98 13.39 -8.23 -27.54
N ARG A 99 12.16 -8.69 -27.78
CA ARG A 99 11.01 -8.42 -26.89
C ARG A 99 11.28 -8.82 -25.44
N LEU A 100 11.80 -10.01 -25.18
CA LEU A 100 12.05 -10.50 -23.81
C LEU A 100 13.09 -9.63 -23.08
N VAL A 101 14.15 -9.23 -23.76
CA VAL A 101 15.19 -8.36 -23.19
C VAL A 101 14.62 -7.00 -22.86
N ASN A 102 13.83 -6.42 -23.77
CA ASN A 102 13.21 -5.13 -23.58
C ASN A 102 12.14 -5.15 -22.45
N ASN A 103 11.33 -6.21 -22.35
CA ASN A 103 10.36 -6.38 -21.27
C ASN A 103 11.05 -6.44 -19.91
N ARG A 104 12.15 -7.18 -19.79
CA ARG A 104 12.94 -7.23 -18.55
C ARG A 104 13.55 -5.87 -18.21
N SER A 105 14.09 -5.17 -19.22
CA SER A 105 14.62 -3.81 -19.04
C SER A 105 13.53 -2.83 -18.60
N GLN A 106 12.34 -2.93 -19.18
CA GLN A 106 11.17 -2.13 -18.78
C GLN A 106 10.81 -2.38 -17.30
N SER A 107 10.75 -3.65 -16.87
CA SER A 107 10.47 -3.99 -15.46
C SER A 107 11.51 -3.41 -14.50
N LEU A 108 12.80 -3.48 -14.87
CA LEU A 108 13.88 -2.87 -14.07
C LEU A 108 13.74 -1.35 -13.95
N ASN A 109 13.40 -0.67 -15.05
CA ASN A 109 13.17 0.77 -15.05
C ASN A 109 11.92 1.15 -14.24
N LEU A 110 10.87 0.33 -14.27
CA LEU A 110 9.67 0.53 -13.45
C LEU A 110 9.99 0.43 -11.96
N VAL A 111 10.83 -0.53 -11.55
CA VAL A 111 11.30 -0.63 -10.16
C VAL A 111 12.09 0.61 -9.77
N ALA A 112 12.99 1.10 -10.64
CA ALA A 112 13.75 2.31 -10.37
C ALA A 112 12.85 3.55 -10.20
N ALA A 113 11.84 3.69 -11.06
CA ALA A 113 10.83 4.75 -10.94
C ALA A 113 10.03 4.63 -9.64
N SER A 114 9.57 3.41 -9.28
CA SER A 114 8.82 3.18 -8.03
C SER A 114 9.64 3.46 -6.77
N ARG A 115 10.96 3.29 -6.81
CA ARG A 115 11.85 3.68 -5.70
C ARG A 115 11.92 5.20 -5.55
N ALA A 116 12.07 5.91 -6.66
CA ALA A 116 12.05 7.38 -6.66
C ALA A 116 10.70 7.94 -6.17
N ASP A 117 9.59 7.35 -6.60
CA ASP A 117 8.25 7.71 -6.14
C ASP A 117 8.07 7.49 -4.63
N LEU A 118 8.62 6.39 -4.08
CA LEU A 118 8.59 6.14 -2.65
C LEU A 118 9.37 7.22 -1.89
N GLU A 119 10.56 7.59 -2.38
CA GLU A 119 11.38 8.63 -1.77
C GLU A 119 10.66 10.00 -1.77
N ILE A 120 10.02 10.36 -2.88
CA ILE A 120 9.19 11.57 -2.96
C ILE A 120 8.09 11.55 -1.91
N LEU A 121 7.33 10.46 -1.81
CA LEU A 121 6.25 10.33 -0.85
C LEU A 121 6.77 10.39 0.60
N GLU A 122 7.91 9.76 0.90
CA GLU A 122 8.53 9.80 2.22
C GLU A 122 8.90 11.25 2.59
N GLN A 123 9.47 12.02 1.67
CA GLN A 123 9.80 13.43 1.87
C GLN A 123 8.54 14.29 2.09
N GLU A 124 7.50 14.11 1.29
CA GLU A 124 6.22 14.84 1.43
C GLU A 124 5.57 14.60 2.80
N ILE A 125 5.55 13.34 3.25
CA ILE A 125 4.96 12.99 4.54
C ILE A 125 5.78 13.54 5.70
N LEU A 126 7.12 13.47 5.62
CA LEU A 126 7.99 14.03 6.65
C LEU A 126 7.85 15.56 6.71
N PHE A 127 7.77 16.23 5.57
CA PHE A 127 7.56 17.68 5.51
C PHE A 127 6.20 18.07 6.13
N SER A 128 5.13 17.39 5.73
CA SER A 128 3.80 17.63 6.28
C SER A 128 3.73 17.37 7.80
N ALA A 129 4.41 16.34 8.29
CA ALA A 129 4.50 16.06 9.71
C ALA A 129 5.26 17.15 10.48
N ALA A 130 6.36 17.66 9.90
CA ALA A 130 7.11 18.78 10.49
C ALA A 130 6.27 20.05 10.53
N GLU A 131 5.58 20.38 9.44
CA GLU A 131 4.67 21.53 9.36
C GLU A 131 3.57 21.44 10.41
N ALA A 132 2.92 20.28 10.53
CA ALA A 132 1.88 20.05 11.54
C ALA A 132 2.43 20.21 12.96
N PHE A 133 3.62 19.69 13.25
CA PHE A 133 4.28 19.83 14.54
C PHE A 133 4.52 21.31 14.92
N PHE A 134 5.09 22.10 13.99
CA PHE A 134 5.33 23.52 14.23
C PHE A 134 4.05 24.33 14.34
N ASN A 135 2.99 23.96 13.61
CA ASN A 135 1.68 24.59 13.73
C ASN A 135 1.08 24.36 15.13
N VAL A 136 1.18 23.15 15.67
CA VAL A 136 0.75 22.86 17.05
C VAL A 136 1.54 23.71 18.04
N LEU A 137 2.86 23.70 17.97
CA LEU A 137 3.73 24.46 18.86
C LEU A 137 3.44 25.97 18.82
N THR A 138 3.20 26.51 17.62
CA THR A 138 2.84 27.92 17.42
C THR A 138 1.50 28.24 18.07
N ASN A 139 0.49 27.40 17.88
CA ASN A 139 -0.82 27.59 18.45
C ASN A 139 -0.81 27.48 20.00
N GLU A 140 -0.02 26.58 20.54
CA GLU A 140 0.19 26.49 21.99
C GLU A 140 0.75 27.82 22.56
N LYS A 141 1.76 28.40 21.88
CA LYS A 141 2.32 29.69 22.28
C LYS A 141 1.35 30.86 22.13
N ILE A 142 0.47 30.81 21.13
CA ILE A 142 -0.60 31.81 20.98
C ILE A 142 -1.61 31.71 22.13
N VAL A 143 -1.97 30.48 22.52
CA VAL A 143 -2.89 30.27 23.66
C VAL A 143 -2.26 30.84 24.96
N GLU A 144 -1.02 30.44 25.25
CA GLU A 144 -0.27 30.95 26.42
C GLU A 144 -0.23 32.50 26.47
N LEU A 145 0.07 33.13 25.32
CA LEU A 145 0.08 34.59 25.21
C LEU A 145 -1.31 35.21 25.45
N ARG A 146 -2.38 34.59 24.97
CA ARG A 146 -3.75 35.05 25.16
C ARG A 146 -4.20 34.91 26.61
N GLU A 147 -3.80 33.85 27.30
CA GLU A 147 -4.05 33.67 28.75
C GLU A 147 -3.38 34.79 29.55
N VAL A 148 -2.10 35.08 29.32
CA VAL A 148 -1.39 36.19 29.96
C VAL A 148 -2.08 37.54 29.71
N ASN A 149 -2.51 37.77 28.44
CA ASN A 149 -3.25 39.02 28.13
C ASN A 149 -4.60 39.11 28.86
N LEU A 150 -5.29 37.98 29.01
CA LEU A 150 -6.55 37.92 29.74
C LEU A 150 -6.34 38.29 31.22
N ASP A 151 -5.30 37.76 31.85
CA ASP A 151 -4.95 38.05 33.23
C ASP A 151 -4.66 39.57 33.44
N VAL A 152 -3.88 40.16 32.55
CA VAL A 152 -3.59 41.60 32.54
C VAL A 152 -4.87 42.43 32.37
N LEU A 153 -5.80 42.03 31.52
CA LEU A 153 -7.09 42.72 31.33
C LEU A 153 -7.99 42.60 32.58
N ASN A 154 -8.02 41.43 33.20
CA ASN A 154 -8.75 41.24 34.46
C ASN A 154 -8.20 42.09 35.56
N GLU A 155 -6.88 42.17 35.72
CA GLU A 155 -6.22 43.04 36.72
C GLU A 155 -6.57 44.53 36.49
N ARG A 156 -6.52 44.99 35.24
CA ARG A 156 -6.92 46.37 34.87
C ARG A 156 -8.40 46.65 35.17
N LEU A 157 -9.26 45.64 34.91
CA LEU A 157 -10.68 45.76 35.21
C LEU A 157 -10.95 45.91 36.73
N GLU A 158 -10.24 45.16 37.55
CA GLU A 158 -10.34 45.26 39.00
C GLU A 158 -9.90 46.65 39.49
N VAL A 159 -8.80 47.18 38.96
CA VAL A 159 -8.33 48.54 39.30
C VAL A 159 -9.34 49.63 38.87
N ALA A 160 -10.02 49.42 37.73
CA ALA A 160 -10.99 50.39 37.20
C ALA A 160 -12.35 50.38 37.95
N LYS A 161 -12.62 49.35 38.76
CA LYS A 161 -13.86 49.26 39.59
C LYS A 161 -13.74 49.96 40.96
N ILE A 162 -12.54 50.37 41.34
CA ILE A 162 -12.27 51.12 42.58
C ILE A 162 -12.47 52.61 42.32
#